data_9feeb56eb3ef5a5cf5d3dd79732e1d7b
#
_entry.id   9feeb56eb3ef5a5cf5d3dd79732e1d7b
#
_cell.length_a   1.000
_cell.length_b   1.000
_cell.length_c   1.000
_cell.angle_alpha   90.00
_cell.angle_beta   90.00
_cell.angle_gamma   90.00
#
_symmetry.space_group_name_H-M   'P 1'
#
loop_
_entity.id
_entity.type
_entity.pdbx_description
1 polymer ?
#
loop_
_entity_poly.entity_id
_entity_poly.type
_entity_poly.pdbx_seq_one_letter_code
_entity_poly.pdbx_strand_id
1 'polypeptide(L)'
;MKGNRDVINQLNQVLYHHLTAINQNFLHSRMFNDWGIEQLGSAEYKESIRQMKHADKIIERILFLEGLPNLQHLGKLYIGQHTVEVLNCDIRKVKENIESIQAAVK
;
A
#
# COMPACT_ATOMS: atom_id res chain seq x y z
N MET A 1 -20.62 15.98 3.09
CA MET A 1 -21.54 15.04 2.43
C MET A 1 -21.39 13.67 3.08
N LYS A 2 -22.49 13.11 3.54
CA LYS A 2 -22.47 11.82 4.23
C LYS A 2 -22.56 10.68 3.21
N GLY A 3 -21.56 9.82 3.18
CA GLY A 3 -21.51 8.72 2.22
C GLY A 3 -22.15 7.44 2.73
N ASN A 4 -22.34 6.50 1.79
CA ASN A 4 -22.83 5.17 2.12
C ASN A 4 -21.76 4.41 2.93
N ARG A 5 -22.18 3.74 3.99
CA ARG A 5 -21.30 2.97 4.87
C ARG A 5 -20.51 1.91 4.11
N ASP A 6 -21.13 1.23 3.13
CA ASP A 6 -20.46 0.21 2.35
C ASP A 6 -19.35 0.80 1.49
N VAL A 7 -19.57 1.98 0.90
CA VAL A 7 -18.56 2.70 0.12
C VAL A 7 -17.38 3.08 1.02
N ILE A 8 -17.65 3.59 2.22
CA ILE A 8 -16.62 3.96 3.19
C ILE A 8 -15.82 2.73 3.60
N ASN A 9 -16.47 1.60 3.84
CA ASN A 9 -15.80 0.34 4.19
C ASN A 9 -14.90 -0.13 3.05
N GLN A 10 -15.35 -0.03 1.80
CA GLN A 10 -14.55 -0.41 0.63
C GLN A 10 -13.33 0.51 0.47
N LEU A 11 -13.51 1.82 0.68
CA LEU A 11 -12.40 2.77 0.64
C LEU A 11 -11.37 2.47 1.74
N ASN A 12 -11.82 2.13 2.95
CA ASN A 12 -10.93 1.73 4.03
C ASN A 12 -10.19 0.43 3.69
N GLN A 13 -10.82 -0.50 2.97
CA GLN A 13 -10.16 -1.72 2.54
C GLN A 13 -9.06 -1.43 1.51
N VAL A 14 -9.30 -0.54 0.57
CA VAL A 14 -8.28 -0.10 -0.39
C VAL A 14 -7.15 0.64 0.33
N LEU A 15 -7.50 1.51 1.28
CA LEU A 15 -6.51 2.23 2.10
C LEU A 15 -5.61 1.25 2.86
N TYR A 16 -6.18 0.22 3.46
CA TYR A 16 -5.44 -0.83 4.15
C TYR A 16 -4.35 -1.45 3.24
N HIS A 17 -4.68 -1.76 1.98
CA HIS A 17 -3.71 -2.33 1.05
C HIS A 17 -2.61 -1.35 0.68
N HIS A 18 -2.94 -0.07 0.49
CA HIS A 18 -1.92 0.95 0.20
C HIS A 18 -0.99 1.19 1.39
N LEU A 19 -1.53 1.25 2.61
CA LEU A 19 -0.71 1.43 3.82
C LEU A 19 0.23 0.23 4.03
N THR A 20 -0.26 -0.98 3.78
CA THR A 20 0.57 -2.19 3.88
C THR A 20 1.69 -2.15 2.83
N ALA A 21 1.36 -1.76 1.58
CA ALA A 21 2.36 -1.65 0.52
C ALA A 21 3.42 -0.58 0.84
N ILE A 22 3.03 0.55 1.42
CA ILE A 22 3.97 1.59 1.85
C ILE A 22 5.02 1.00 2.80
N ASN A 23 4.57 0.29 3.82
CA ASN A 23 5.46 -0.29 4.82
C ASN A 23 6.39 -1.34 4.21
N GLN A 24 5.86 -2.21 3.35
CA GLN A 24 6.65 -3.24 2.69
C GLN A 24 7.72 -2.64 1.78
N ASN A 25 7.34 -1.70 0.91
CA ASN A 25 8.25 -1.07 -0.02
C ASN A 25 9.31 -0.26 0.73
N PHE A 26 8.93 0.44 1.79
CA PHE A 26 9.89 1.21 2.59
C PHE A 26 10.93 0.29 3.25
N LEU A 27 10.51 -0.80 3.85
CA LEU A 27 11.42 -1.75 4.48
C LEU A 27 12.36 -2.37 3.45
N HIS A 28 11.82 -2.82 2.30
CA HIS A 28 12.64 -3.39 1.23
C HIS A 28 13.64 -2.36 0.68
N SER A 29 13.23 -1.08 0.60
CA SER A 29 14.15 0.00 0.21
C SER A 29 15.37 0.04 1.14
N ARG A 30 15.14 0.01 2.44
CA ARG A 30 16.22 0.05 3.42
C ARG A 30 17.08 -1.22 3.38
N MET A 31 16.47 -2.38 3.16
CA MET A 31 17.20 -3.64 3.01
C MET A 31 18.12 -3.62 1.78
N PHE A 32 17.62 -3.14 0.62
CA PHE A 32 18.45 -3.00 -0.57
C PHE A 32 19.61 -2.04 -0.36
N ASN A 33 19.37 -0.91 0.31
CA ASN A 33 20.45 0.02 0.63
C ASN A 33 21.49 -0.60 1.54
N ASP A 34 21.06 -1.38 2.52
CA ASP A 34 21.96 -2.09 3.44
C ASP A 34 22.83 -3.12 2.68
N TRP A 35 22.25 -3.76 1.66
CA TRP A 35 22.97 -4.72 0.82
C TRP A 35 23.82 -4.06 -0.28
N GLY A 36 23.83 -2.74 -0.35
CA GLY A 36 24.60 -2.00 -1.36
C GLY A 36 23.94 -1.93 -2.74
N ILE A 37 22.67 -2.28 -2.84
CA ILE A 37 21.92 -2.25 -4.12
C ILE A 37 21.08 -0.95 -4.17
N GLU A 38 21.78 0.17 -4.36
CA GLU A 38 21.17 1.50 -4.23
C GLU A 38 20.08 1.78 -5.28
N GLN A 39 20.24 1.27 -6.51
CA GLN A 39 19.24 1.49 -7.56
C GLN A 39 17.90 0.87 -7.21
N LEU A 40 17.92 -0.37 -6.70
CA LEU A 40 16.70 -1.04 -6.26
C LEU A 40 16.14 -0.39 -4.99
N GLY A 41 17.00 0.02 -4.07
CA GLY A 41 16.59 0.77 -2.88
C GLY A 41 15.86 2.06 -3.23
N SER A 42 16.39 2.81 -4.20
CA SER A 42 15.76 4.03 -4.68
C SER A 42 14.42 3.76 -5.36
N ALA A 43 14.33 2.72 -6.18
CA ALA A 43 13.07 2.34 -6.85
C ALA A 43 11.99 1.97 -5.84
N GLU A 44 12.34 1.18 -4.82
CA GLU A 44 11.40 0.79 -3.75
C GLU A 44 10.95 2.01 -2.93
N TYR A 45 11.87 2.93 -2.64
CA TYR A 45 11.53 4.15 -1.93
C TYR A 45 10.54 5.01 -2.72
N LYS A 46 10.79 5.18 -4.02
CA LYS A 46 9.89 5.94 -4.90
C LYS A 46 8.51 5.31 -4.97
N GLU A 47 8.44 3.99 -5.01
CA GLU A 47 7.16 3.27 -4.99
C GLU A 47 6.42 3.49 -3.68
N SER A 48 7.13 3.48 -2.53
CA SER A 48 6.53 3.79 -1.24
C SER A 48 5.90 5.19 -1.24
N ILE A 49 6.61 6.19 -1.77
CA ILE A 49 6.11 7.56 -1.87
C ILE A 49 4.88 7.63 -2.80
N ARG A 50 4.90 6.91 -3.92
CA ARG A 50 3.76 6.85 -4.83
C ARG A 50 2.53 6.28 -4.14
N GLN A 51 2.70 5.22 -3.34
CA GLN A 51 1.61 4.63 -2.57
C GLN A 51 1.08 5.58 -1.50
N MET A 52 1.97 6.38 -0.89
CA MET A 52 1.54 7.42 0.07
C MET A 52 0.63 8.44 -0.59
N LYS A 53 0.93 8.87 -1.82
CA LYS A 53 0.09 9.82 -2.55
C LYS A 53 -1.28 9.23 -2.86
N HIS A 54 -1.35 7.94 -3.19
CA HIS A 54 -2.63 7.26 -3.40
C HIS A 54 -3.42 7.17 -2.10
N ALA A 55 -2.75 6.82 -1.00
CA ALA A 55 -3.38 6.74 0.32
C ALA A 55 -3.94 8.10 0.74
N ASP A 56 -3.21 9.19 0.48
CA ASP A 56 -3.65 10.54 0.79
C ASP A 56 -4.98 10.86 0.09
N LYS A 57 -5.10 10.55 -1.20
CA LYS A 57 -6.34 10.77 -1.96
C LYS A 57 -7.50 9.95 -1.40
N ILE A 58 -7.24 8.72 -0.99
CA ILE A 58 -8.28 7.86 -0.41
C ILE A 58 -8.73 8.41 0.94
N ILE A 59 -7.80 8.88 1.76
CA ILE A 59 -8.12 9.50 3.06
C ILE A 59 -8.98 10.75 2.84
N GLU A 60 -8.62 11.60 1.90
CA GLU A 60 -9.41 12.79 1.57
C GLU A 60 -10.83 12.41 1.15
N ARG A 61 -10.97 11.37 0.34
CA ARG A 61 -12.27 10.91 -0.11
C ARG A 61 -13.12 10.37 1.03
N ILE A 62 -12.53 9.61 1.94
CA ILE A 62 -13.22 9.08 3.12
C ILE A 62 -13.71 10.23 4.00
N LEU A 63 -12.85 11.22 4.25
CA LEU A 63 -13.21 12.39 5.04
C LEU A 63 -14.30 13.22 4.36
N PHE A 64 -14.24 13.37 3.04
CA PHE A 64 -15.28 14.05 2.28
C PHE A 64 -16.65 13.39 2.48
N LEU A 65 -16.68 12.06 2.58
CA LEU A 65 -17.89 11.28 2.82
C LEU A 65 -18.26 11.20 4.30
N GLU A 66 -17.60 11.98 5.15
CA GLU A 66 -17.80 12.02 6.59
C GLU A 66 -17.53 10.67 7.27
N GLY A 67 -16.67 9.85 6.65
CA GLY A 67 -16.21 8.60 7.24
C GLY A 67 -14.95 8.81 8.08
N LEU A 68 -14.48 7.73 8.73
CA LEU A 68 -13.25 7.73 9.50
C LEU A 68 -12.24 6.82 8.82
N PRO A 69 -11.09 7.38 8.34
CA PRO A 69 -10.03 6.53 7.78
C PRO A 69 -9.41 5.63 8.83
N ASN A 70 -9.19 4.36 8.49
CA ASN A 70 -8.57 3.40 9.38
C ASN A 70 -7.08 3.29 9.06
N LEU A 71 -6.23 3.95 9.84
CA LEU A 71 -4.78 3.94 9.66
C LEU A 71 -4.07 2.91 10.55
N GLN A 72 -4.79 2.28 11.47
CA GLN A 72 -4.20 1.34 12.43
C GLN A 72 -4.19 -0.11 11.93
N HIS A 73 -5.07 -0.43 10.98
CA HIS A 73 -5.19 -1.78 10.45
C HIS A 73 -4.17 -1.98 9.31
N LEU A 74 -3.16 -2.79 9.56
CA LEU A 74 -2.13 -3.11 8.58
C LEU A 74 -2.17 -4.59 8.23
N GLY A 75 -1.90 -4.88 6.97
CA GLY A 75 -1.84 -6.25 6.48
C GLY A 75 -0.51 -6.92 6.73
N LYS A 76 -0.46 -8.21 6.40
CA LYS A 76 0.77 -8.99 6.45
C LYS A 76 1.75 -8.45 5.43
N LEU A 77 2.99 -8.21 5.87
CA LEU A 77 4.08 -7.82 4.98
C LEU A 77 4.74 -9.09 4.40
N TYR A 78 5.09 -9.02 3.13
CA TYR A 78 5.87 -10.06 2.47
C TYR A 78 7.31 -9.57 2.38
N ILE A 79 8.15 -10.05 3.31
CA ILE A 79 9.53 -9.58 3.44
C ILE A 79 10.47 -10.65 2.89
N GLY A 80 11.28 -10.27 1.90
CA GLY A 80 12.26 -11.15 1.32
C GLY A 80 13.63 -11.01 1.97
N GLN A 81 14.46 -12.05 1.83
CA GLN A 81 15.83 -12.04 2.35
C GLN A 81 16.88 -11.90 1.24
N HIS A 82 16.49 -12.09 0.00
CA HIS A 82 17.35 -11.99 -1.18
C HIS A 82 16.66 -11.16 -2.25
N THR A 83 17.43 -10.55 -3.16
CA THR A 83 16.90 -9.64 -4.17
C THR A 83 15.72 -10.21 -4.97
N VAL A 84 15.84 -11.43 -5.49
CA VAL A 84 14.76 -12.06 -6.28
C VAL A 84 13.53 -12.31 -5.40
N GLU A 85 13.74 -12.78 -4.17
CA GLU A 85 12.67 -13.03 -3.21
C GLU A 85 11.92 -11.74 -2.88
N VAL A 86 12.64 -10.63 -2.66
CA VAL A 86 12.03 -9.32 -2.39
C VAL A 86 11.15 -8.89 -3.56
N LEU A 87 11.65 -9.00 -4.80
CA LEU A 87 10.88 -8.62 -5.98
C LEU A 87 9.63 -9.50 -6.14
N ASN A 88 9.74 -10.80 -5.87
CA ASN A 88 8.59 -11.70 -5.91
C ASN A 88 7.56 -11.36 -4.83
N CYS A 89 7.99 -10.98 -3.63
CA CYS A 89 7.10 -10.52 -2.57
C CYS A 89 6.34 -9.26 -2.99
N ASP A 90 7.03 -8.32 -3.64
CA ASP A 90 6.41 -7.09 -4.11
C ASP A 90 5.38 -7.36 -5.22
N ILE A 91 5.69 -8.26 -6.16
CA ILE A 91 4.75 -8.67 -7.21
C ILE A 91 3.49 -9.28 -6.58
N ARG A 92 3.65 -10.15 -5.60
CA ARG A 92 2.53 -10.76 -4.89
C ARG A 92 1.65 -9.71 -4.23
N LYS A 93 2.25 -8.69 -3.62
CA LYS A 93 1.53 -7.60 -2.96
C LYS A 93 0.76 -6.75 -3.97
N VAL A 94 1.37 -6.44 -5.11
CA VAL A 94 0.70 -5.69 -6.19
C VAL A 94 -0.51 -6.45 -6.70
N LYS A 95 -0.42 -7.77 -6.90
CA LYS A 95 -1.54 -8.59 -7.33
C LYS A 95 -2.70 -8.53 -6.34
N GLU A 96 -2.42 -8.63 -5.05
CA GLU A 96 -3.45 -8.53 -4.01
C GLU A 96 -4.13 -7.17 -4.02
N ASN A 97 -3.36 -6.09 -4.20
CA ASN A 97 -3.89 -4.74 -4.26
C ASN A 97 -4.80 -4.55 -5.48
N ILE A 98 -4.42 -5.07 -6.65
CA ILE A 98 -5.23 -5.01 -7.86
C ILE A 98 -6.55 -5.72 -7.66
N GLU A 99 -6.55 -6.92 -7.09
CA GLU A 99 -7.75 -7.69 -6.80
C GLU A 99 -8.69 -6.92 -5.86
N SER A 100 -8.14 -6.29 -4.83
CA SER A 100 -8.91 -5.50 -3.88
C SER A 100 -9.55 -4.28 -4.56
N ILE A 101 -8.82 -3.57 -5.40
CA ILE A 101 -9.32 -2.40 -6.13
C ILE A 101 -10.44 -2.82 -7.09
N GLN A 102 -10.27 -3.92 -7.81
CA GLN A 102 -11.29 -4.45 -8.71
C GLN A 102 -12.57 -4.80 -7.96
N ALA A 103 -12.46 -5.38 -6.78
CA ALA A 103 -13.61 -5.68 -5.93
C ALA A 103 -14.32 -4.41 -5.46
N ALA A 104 -13.58 -3.35 -5.16
CA ALA A 104 -14.13 -2.09 -4.65
C ALA A 104 -14.91 -1.30 -5.71
N VAL A 105 -14.61 -1.45 -7.01
CA VAL A 105 -15.30 -0.73 -8.09
C VAL A 105 -16.51 -1.47 -8.64
N LYS A 106 -16.77 -2.66 -8.17
CA LYS A 106 -18.00 -3.39 -8.50
C LYS A 106 -19.14 -2.92 -7.57
#